data_544d8bc3be8070752eeaa0aa3b8b7ddf
#
_entry.id   544d8bc3be8070752eeaa0aa3b8b7ddf
#
_cell.length_a   1.000
_cell.length_b   1.000
_cell.length_c   1.000
_cell.angle_alpha   90.00
_cell.angle_beta   90.00
_cell.angle_gamma   90.00
#
_symmetry.space_group_name_H-M   'P 1'
#
loop_
_entity.id
_entity.type
_entity.pdbx_description
1 polymer ?
#
loop_
_entity_poly.entity_id
_entity_poly.type
_entity_poly.pdbx_seq_one_letter_code
_entity_poly.pdbx_strand_id
1 'polypeptide(L)'
;SLAASSPEFCTQLFPHLFVECLNSPLYSQIYDEFKRFAEDPRKYFEECKLFVTAFNYLRSIIFHDLQSQSPEWHLKWCNRHIDFALIMEVCLKIGDPFSAYQYAEFAREAFDMSDEPLERIFTHLGVDDLKYGLNINFTNPLSVAGLHLQERRFEKALVLYDNGNSVDNMSKTLCSLHLYNLLNNLNTSEKNIE
;
A
#
# COMPACT_ATOMS: atom_id res chain seq x y z
N SER A 1 -22.56 21.14 23.82
CA SER A 1 -23.03 20.70 22.49
C SER A 1 -23.17 19.18 22.50
N LEU A 2 -24.12 18.61 21.76
CA LEU A 2 -24.35 17.15 21.63
C LEU A 2 -23.06 16.41 21.23
N ALA A 3 -22.21 17.02 20.41
CA ALA A 3 -20.93 16.47 19.97
C ALA A 3 -19.93 16.24 21.13
N ALA A 4 -19.98 17.09 22.17
CA ALA A 4 -19.10 16.93 23.33
C ALA A 4 -19.57 15.83 24.30
N SER A 5 -20.81 15.36 24.16
CA SER A 5 -21.44 14.40 25.09
C SER A 5 -21.44 12.95 24.60
N SER A 6 -21.17 12.70 23.32
CA SER A 6 -21.15 11.33 22.77
C SER A 6 -20.15 11.20 21.61
N PRO A 7 -18.91 10.76 21.90
CA PRO A 7 -17.91 10.48 20.85
C PRO A 7 -18.40 9.49 19.79
N GLU A 8 -19.18 8.48 20.20
CA GLU A 8 -19.76 7.47 19.31
C GLU A 8 -20.72 8.09 18.28
N PHE A 9 -21.56 9.04 18.72
CA PHE A 9 -22.45 9.77 17.83
C PHE A 9 -21.66 10.59 16.79
N CYS A 10 -20.57 11.25 17.21
CA CYS A 10 -19.71 11.98 16.30
C CYS A 10 -19.07 11.05 15.27
N THR A 11 -18.61 9.87 15.67
CA THR A 11 -18.01 8.87 14.80
C THR A 11 -19.00 8.37 13.74
N GLN A 12 -20.26 8.17 14.11
CA GLN A 12 -21.31 7.74 13.18
C GLN A 12 -21.75 8.88 12.23
N LEU A 13 -21.79 10.11 12.72
CA LEU A 13 -22.28 11.25 11.95
C LEU A 13 -21.22 11.83 11.00
N PHE A 14 -19.94 11.73 11.36
CA PHE A 14 -18.84 12.35 10.61
C PHE A 14 -18.77 11.92 9.14
N PRO A 15 -18.90 10.65 8.77
CA PRO A 15 -18.90 10.23 7.36
C PRO A 15 -19.97 10.92 6.52
N HIS A 16 -21.18 11.09 7.08
CA HIS A 16 -22.28 11.77 6.40
C HIS A 16 -21.99 13.26 6.22
N LEU A 17 -21.54 13.93 7.27
CA LEU A 17 -21.17 15.35 7.22
C LEU A 17 -19.98 15.58 6.26
N PHE A 18 -19.02 14.66 6.23
CA PHE A 18 -17.89 14.74 5.32
C PHE A 18 -18.34 14.73 3.86
N VAL A 19 -19.28 13.86 3.50
CA VAL A 19 -19.86 13.79 2.15
C VAL A 19 -20.61 15.08 1.80
N GLU A 20 -21.41 15.61 2.70
CA GLU A 20 -22.11 16.88 2.50
C GLU A 20 -21.15 18.06 2.32
N CYS A 21 -20.02 18.04 3.01
CA CYS A 21 -19.00 19.07 2.89
C CYS A 21 -18.19 19.04 1.58
N LEU A 22 -18.25 17.95 0.80
CA LEU A 22 -17.44 17.78 -0.41
C LEU A 22 -17.61 18.91 -1.45
N ASN A 23 -18.80 19.51 -1.53
CA ASN A 23 -19.10 20.62 -2.43
C ASN A 23 -18.96 21.98 -1.77
N SER A 24 -18.53 22.01 -0.52
CA SER A 24 -18.37 23.22 0.30
C SER A 24 -16.90 23.68 0.30
N PRO A 25 -16.61 24.98 0.46
CA PRO A 25 -15.25 25.45 0.72
C PRO A 25 -14.63 24.88 2.02
N LEU A 26 -15.45 24.31 2.91
CA LEU A 26 -14.96 23.61 4.11
C LEU A 26 -14.19 22.32 3.78
N TYR A 27 -14.43 21.73 2.62
CA TYR A 27 -13.75 20.48 2.23
C TYR A 27 -12.22 20.63 2.24
N SER A 28 -11.71 21.71 1.68
CA SER A 28 -10.25 21.94 1.64
C SER A 28 -9.65 22.00 3.06
N GLN A 29 -10.33 22.67 4.00
CA GLN A 29 -9.89 22.75 5.40
C GLN A 29 -9.94 21.37 6.09
N ILE A 30 -11.00 20.62 5.87
CA ILE A 30 -11.16 19.26 6.43
C ILE A 30 -10.08 18.35 5.86
N TYR A 31 -9.78 18.46 4.56
CA TYR A 31 -8.77 17.64 3.90
C TYR A 31 -7.33 18.02 4.33
N ASP A 32 -7.08 19.30 4.59
CA ASP A 32 -5.79 19.74 5.13
C ASP A 32 -5.57 19.23 6.57
N GLU A 33 -6.64 19.15 7.39
CA GLU A 33 -6.57 18.49 8.70
C GLU A 33 -6.25 16.99 8.55
N PHE A 34 -6.86 16.31 7.58
CA PHE A 34 -6.50 14.91 7.29
C PHE A 34 -5.03 14.76 6.94
N LYS A 35 -4.47 15.62 6.06
CA LYS A 35 -3.05 15.58 5.72
C LYS A 35 -2.18 15.76 6.97
N ARG A 36 -2.54 16.68 7.85
CA ARG A 36 -1.83 16.89 9.13
C ARG A 36 -1.82 15.65 10.01
N PHE A 37 -2.94 14.94 10.13
CA PHE A 37 -3.00 13.69 10.88
C PHE A 37 -2.22 12.56 10.18
N ALA A 38 -2.21 12.56 8.85
CA ALA A 38 -1.50 11.60 8.02
C ALA A 38 0.04 11.71 8.12
N GLU A 39 0.58 12.80 8.64
CA GLU A 39 2.02 12.94 8.93
C GLU A 39 2.46 11.96 10.03
N ASP A 40 1.65 11.79 11.08
CA ASP A 40 1.91 10.84 12.16
C ASP A 40 0.65 10.02 12.52
N PRO A 41 0.27 9.02 11.69
CA PRO A 41 -0.96 8.24 11.88
C PRO A 41 -0.96 7.40 13.16
N ARG A 42 0.19 7.14 13.78
CA ARG A 42 0.25 6.43 15.05
C ARG A 42 -0.19 7.31 16.21
N LYS A 43 0.19 8.58 16.17
CA LYS A 43 -0.21 9.58 17.17
C LYS A 43 -1.68 9.95 17.04
N TYR A 44 -2.18 10.05 15.81
CA TYR A 44 -3.55 10.46 15.48
C TYR A 44 -4.37 9.29 14.95
N PHE A 45 -4.26 8.14 15.62
CA PHE A 45 -4.84 6.87 15.15
C PHE A 45 -6.37 6.93 14.97
N GLU A 46 -7.08 7.46 15.95
CA GLU A 46 -8.55 7.51 15.93
C GLU A 46 -9.04 8.52 14.89
N GLU A 47 -8.37 9.66 14.74
CA GLU A 47 -8.68 10.66 13.72
C GLU A 47 -8.44 10.08 12.32
N CYS A 48 -7.31 9.43 12.08
CA CYS A 48 -7.02 8.78 10.80
C CYS A 48 -8.07 7.69 10.48
N LYS A 49 -8.42 6.87 11.45
CA LYS A 49 -9.47 5.85 11.31
C LYS A 49 -10.82 6.45 10.96
N LEU A 50 -11.18 7.56 11.59
CA LEU A 50 -12.41 8.30 11.30
C LEU A 50 -12.43 8.80 9.85
N PHE A 51 -11.32 9.38 9.37
CA PHE A 51 -11.22 9.84 7.98
C PHE A 51 -11.26 8.68 6.99
N VAL A 52 -10.55 7.58 7.25
CA VAL A 52 -10.63 6.37 6.40
C VAL A 52 -12.05 5.85 6.33
N THR A 53 -12.78 5.84 7.45
CA THR A 53 -14.20 5.46 7.48
C THR A 53 -15.04 6.40 6.62
N ALA A 54 -14.80 7.70 6.67
CA ALA A 54 -15.52 8.69 5.85
C ALA A 54 -15.21 8.51 4.35
N PHE A 55 -13.96 8.26 3.97
CA PHE A 55 -13.58 7.95 2.59
C PHE A 55 -14.23 6.63 2.11
N ASN A 56 -14.25 5.59 2.94
CA ASN A 56 -14.92 4.33 2.61
C ASN A 56 -16.43 4.52 2.43
N TYR A 57 -17.06 5.33 3.26
CA TYR A 57 -18.46 5.68 3.12
C TYR A 57 -18.74 6.45 1.83
N LEU A 58 -17.93 7.47 1.53
CA LEU A 58 -18.01 8.21 0.28
C LEU A 58 -17.89 7.27 -0.93
N ARG A 59 -16.93 6.35 -0.89
CA ARG A 59 -16.77 5.34 -1.94
C ARG A 59 -18.02 4.49 -2.10
N SER A 60 -18.63 4.04 -1.01
CA SER A 60 -19.83 3.20 -1.07
C SER A 60 -21.02 3.92 -1.73
N ILE A 61 -21.20 5.22 -1.46
CA ILE A 61 -22.22 6.04 -2.10
C ILE A 61 -21.97 6.16 -3.59
N ILE A 62 -20.71 6.50 -3.98
CA ILE A 62 -20.35 6.64 -5.38
C ILE A 62 -20.53 5.31 -6.12
N PHE A 63 -20.14 4.20 -5.50
CA PHE A 63 -20.32 2.87 -6.10
C PHE A 63 -21.78 2.46 -6.26
N HIS A 64 -22.64 2.84 -5.32
CA HIS A 64 -24.09 2.62 -5.42
C HIS A 64 -24.72 3.43 -6.56
N ASP A 65 -24.32 4.69 -6.71
CA ASP A 65 -24.80 5.55 -7.81
C ASP A 65 -24.33 5.08 -9.18
N LEU A 66 -23.18 4.38 -9.25
CA LEU A 66 -22.58 3.87 -10.48
C LEU A 66 -23.25 2.65 -11.08
N GLN A 67 -23.92 1.84 -10.28
CA GLN A 67 -24.76 0.77 -10.83
C GLN A 67 -25.86 1.34 -11.73
N SER A 68 -26.05 2.64 -11.70
CA SER A 68 -27.07 3.32 -12.47
C SER A 68 -26.62 4.03 -13.74
N GLN A 69 -25.41 4.54 -13.93
CA GLN A 69 -25.21 5.41 -15.11
C GLN A 69 -23.83 5.70 -15.73
N SER A 70 -22.64 5.42 -15.24
CA SER A 70 -21.47 5.87 -16.04
C SER A 70 -20.09 5.38 -15.59
N PRO A 71 -19.18 5.06 -16.54
CA PRO A 71 -17.77 4.72 -16.25
C PRO A 71 -16.90 5.91 -15.82
N GLU A 72 -17.45 7.12 -15.69
CA GLU A 72 -16.71 8.36 -15.39
C GLU A 72 -16.55 8.65 -13.90
N TRP A 73 -16.78 7.67 -13.03
CA TRP A 73 -16.70 7.85 -11.58
C TRP A 73 -15.31 8.26 -11.10
N HIS A 74 -14.22 7.73 -11.70
CA HIS A 74 -12.86 8.12 -11.34
C HIS A 74 -12.62 9.62 -11.59
N LEU A 75 -13.23 10.19 -12.65
CA LEU A 75 -13.10 11.62 -12.91
C LEU A 75 -13.76 12.46 -11.83
N LYS A 76 -14.88 12.00 -11.26
CA LYS A 76 -15.53 12.69 -10.13
C LYS A 76 -14.67 12.67 -8.87
N TRP A 77 -13.91 11.58 -8.63
CA TRP A 77 -12.97 11.49 -7.51
C TRP A 77 -11.70 12.32 -7.77
N CYS A 78 -11.10 12.17 -8.95
CA CYS A 78 -9.88 12.91 -9.34
C CYS A 78 -10.10 14.43 -9.38
N ASN A 79 -11.26 14.89 -9.81
CA ASN A 79 -11.60 16.31 -9.84
C ASN A 79 -11.67 16.95 -8.44
N ARG A 80 -11.60 16.18 -7.37
CA ARG A 80 -11.65 16.66 -5.97
C ARG A 80 -10.31 16.66 -5.27
N HIS A 81 -9.22 16.47 -6.03
CA HIS A 81 -7.86 16.45 -5.48
C HIS A 81 -7.66 15.45 -4.32
N ILE A 82 -8.32 14.29 -4.39
CA ILE A 82 -8.15 13.21 -3.41
C ILE A 82 -6.88 12.45 -3.75
N ASP A 83 -5.94 12.44 -2.84
CA ASP A 83 -4.70 11.68 -2.94
C ASP A 83 -4.92 10.25 -2.42
N PHE A 84 -5.21 9.34 -3.34
CA PHE A 84 -5.41 7.93 -3.02
C PHE A 84 -4.15 7.26 -2.44
N ALA A 85 -2.97 7.70 -2.86
CA ALA A 85 -1.71 7.18 -2.35
C ALA A 85 -1.54 7.54 -0.87
N LEU A 86 -1.90 8.77 -0.49
CA LEU A 86 -1.89 9.19 0.91
C LEU A 86 -2.87 8.38 1.76
N ILE A 87 -4.10 8.18 1.27
CA ILE A 87 -5.11 7.38 2.00
C ILE A 87 -4.63 5.94 2.17
N MET A 88 -4.08 5.34 1.13
CA MET A 88 -3.50 4.00 1.16
C MET A 88 -2.40 3.89 2.24
N GLU A 89 -1.45 4.82 2.27
CA GLU A 89 -0.38 4.83 3.27
C GLU A 89 -0.91 4.97 4.70
N VAL A 90 -1.93 5.81 4.90
CA VAL A 90 -2.60 5.93 6.20
C VAL A 90 -3.25 4.61 6.59
N CYS A 91 -3.98 3.96 5.67
CA CYS A 91 -4.62 2.67 5.91
C CYS A 91 -3.61 1.60 6.34
N LEU A 92 -2.45 1.50 5.68
CA LEU A 92 -1.38 0.58 6.06
C LEU A 92 -0.87 0.87 7.47
N LYS A 93 -0.64 2.14 7.82
CA LYS A 93 -0.10 2.54 9.11
C LYS A 93 -1.07 2.33 10.27
N ILE A 94 -2.39 2.40 10.02
CA ILE A 94 -3.43 2.11 11.03
C ILE A 94 -3.84 0.63 11.07
N GLY A 95 -3.24 -0.22 10.21
CA GLY A 95 -3.50 -1.66 10.21
C GLY A 95 -4.78 -2.08 9.48
N ASP A 96 -5.21 -1.29 8.48
CA ASP A 96 -6.33 -1.64 7.58
C ASP A 96 -5.81 -1.94 6.14
N PRO A 97 -5.21 -3.12 5.92
CA PRO A 97 -4.64 -3.46 4.62
C PRO A 97 -5.69 -3.69 3.53
N PHE A 98 -6.94 -4.00 3.87
CA PHE A 98 -8.00 -4.16 2.88
C PHE A 98 -8.43 -2.83 2.27
N SER A 99 -8.64 -1.79 3.10
CA SER A 99 -8.87 -0.45 2.58
C SER A 99 -7.64 0.06 1.81
N ALA A 100 -6.43 -0.20 2.31
CA ALA A 100 -5.20 0.14 1.61
C ALA A 100 -5.15 -0.46 0.20
N TYR A 101 -5.49 -1.74 0.05
CA TYR A 101 -5.55 -2.42 -1.26
C TYR A 101 -6.51 -1.73 -2.23
N GLN A 102 -7.71 -1.40 -1.76
CA GLN A 102 -8.71 -0.73 -2.60
C GLN A 102 -8.25 0.64 -3.07
N TYR A 103 -7.61 1.43 -2.20
CA TYR A 103 -7.08 2.75 -2.57
C TYR A 103 -5.83 2.65 -3.44
N ALA A 104 -5.03 1.59 -3.31
CA ALA A 104 -3.92 1.31 -4.21
C ALA A 104 -4.40 1.01 -5.64
N GLU A 105 -5.49 0.23 -5.80
CA GLU A 105 -6.08 -0.01 -7.11
C GLU A 105 -6.59 1.28 -7.76
N PHE A 106 -7.26 2.15 -7.00
CA PHE A 106 -7.69 3.45 -7.51
C PHE A 106 -6.52 4.36 -7.89
N ALA A 107 -5.47 4.38 -7.08
CA ALA A 107 -4.27 5.16 -7.38
C ALA A 107 -3.56 4.64 -8.64
N ARG A 108 -3.51 3.32 -8.84
CA ARG A 108 -2.94 2.68 -10.02
C ARG A 108 -3.72 3.03 -11.29
N GLU A 109 -5.04 2.93 -11.25
CA GLU A 109 -5.89 3.26 -12.39
C GLU A 109 -5.83 4.75 -12.75
N ALA A 110 -5.78 5.63 -11.74
CA ALA A 110 -5.83 7.08 -11.94
C ALA A 110 -4.49 7.71 -12.31
N PHE A 111 -3.35 7.16 -11.82
CA PHE A 111 -2.05 7.81 -11.84
C PHE A 111 -0.91 6.93 -12.37
N ASP A 112 -1.21 5.76 -12.93
CA ASP A 112 -0.21 4.80 -13.44
C ASP A 112 0.90 4.50 -12.41
N MET A 113 0.50 4.28 -11.14
CA MET A 113 1.42 3.98 -10.06
C MET A 113 2.12 2.64 -10.27
N SER A 114 3.37 2.55 -9.78
CA SER A 114 4.12 1.29 -9.73
C SER A 114 3.42 0.22 -8.87
N ASP A 115 3.82 -1.04 -9.06
CA ASP A 115 3.28 -2.17 -8.29
C ASP A 115 3.86 -2.29 -6.86
N GLU A 116 4.86 -1.48 -6.50
CA GLU A 116 5.51 -1.51 -5.18
C GLU A 116 4.54 -1.35 -3.98
N PRO A 117 3.57 -0.41 -4.01
CA PRO A 117 2.59 -0.31 -2.94
C PRO A 117 1.74 -1.56 -2.77
N LEU A 118 1.34 -2.21 -3.86
CA LEU A 118 0.57 -3.46 -3.84
C LEU A 118 1.40 -4.61 -3.24
N GLU A 119 2.68 -4.70 -3.56
CA GLU A 119 3.58 -5.68 -2.96
C GLU A 119 3.67 -5.53 -1.44
N ARG A 120 3.77 -4.29 -0.93
CA ARG A 120 3.76 -3.99 0.51
C ARG A 120 2.44 -4.42 1.15
N ILE A 121 1.30 -4.13 0.52
CA ILE A 121 -0.04 -4.51 1.00
C ILE A 121 -0.17 -6.03 1.06
N PHE A 122 0.22 -6.76 0.02
CA PHE A 122 0.16 -8.22 0.00
C PHE A 122 1.07 -8.86 1.04
N THR A 123 2.20 -8.21 1.35
CA THR A 123 3.06 -8.62 2.46
C THR A 123 2.35 -8.49 3.81
N HIS A 124 1.60 -7.41 4.03
CA HIS A 124 0.80 -7.21 5.25
C HIS A 124 -0.37 -8.18 5.35
N LEU A 125 -0.97 -8.55 4.23
CA LEU A 125 -2.06 -9.53 4.17
C LEU A 125 -1.58 -10.98 4.29
N GLY A 126 -0.28 -11.24 4.12
CA GLY A 126 0.28 -12.60 4.11
C GLY A 126 -0.15 -13.42 2.90
N VAL A 127 -0.52 -12.76 1.78
CA VAL A 127 -0.97 -13.41 0.53
C VAL A 127 0.16 -13.41 -0.50
N ASP A 128 1.11 -14.30 -0.30
CA ASP A 128 2.29 -14.39 -1.16
C ASP A 128 1.94 -14.69 -2.62
N ASP A 129 0.87 -15.44 -2.88
CA ASP A 129 0.42 -15.79 -4.24
C ASP A 129 0.06 -14.54 -5.07
N LEU A 130 -0.50 -13.50 -4.45
CA LEU A 130 -0.83 -12.25 -5.13
C LEU A 130 0.42 -11.43 -5.45
N LYS A 131 1.47 -11.50 -4.62
CA LYS A 131 2.79 -10.93 -4.93
C LYS A 131 3.38 -11.53 -6.20
N TYR A 132 3.18 -12.82 -6.38
CA TYR A 132 3.56 -13.53 -7.59
C TYR A 132 2.97 -12.90 -8.84
N GLY A 133 1.67 -12.57 -8.82
CA GLY A 133 0.97 -11.99 -9.95
C GLY A 133 1.51 -10.61 -10.35
N LEU A 134 2.00 -9.81 -9.39
CA LEU A 134 2.55 -8.48 -9.64
C LEU A 134 3.96 -8.53 -10.24
N ASN A 135 4.80 -9.43 -9.74
CA ASN A 135 6.22 -9.48 -10.03
C ASN A 135 6.59 -10.30 -11.28
N ILE A 136 5.60 -10.78 -12.04
CA ILE A 136 5.86 -11.57 -13.27
C ILE A 136 6.31 -10.65 -14.42
N ASN A 137 7.39 -9.93 -14.22
CA ASN A 137 8.18 -9.46 -15.33
C ASN A 137 9.24 -10.53 -15.65
N PHE A 138 8.84 -11.56 -16.42
CA PHE A 138 9.70 -12.67 -16.82
C PHE A 138 10.96 -12.23 -17.58
N THR A 139 11.06 -10.97 -17.95
CA THR A 139 12.22 -10.40 -18.62
C THR A 139 13.32 -9.98 -17.65
N ASN A 140 13.00 -9.81 -16.35
CA ASN A 140 13.98 -9.46 -15.33
C ASN A 140 14.46 -10.71 -14.57
N PRO A 141 15.73 -11.12 -14.71
CA PRO A 141 16.28 -12.30 -14.03
C PRO A 141 16.16 -12.23 -12.50
N LEU A 142 16.26 -11.03 -11.91
CA LEU A 142 16.15 -10.83 -10.46
C LEU A 142 14.71 -11.07 -9.95
N SER A 143 13.71 -10.69 -10.73
CA SER A 143 12.29 -10.99 -10.42
C SER A 143 12.04 -12.50 -10.46
N VAL A 144 12.57 -13.19 -11.47
CA VAL A 144 12.49 -14.66 -11.59
C VAL A 144 13.22 -15.36 -10.45
N ALA A 145 14.37 -14.81 -10.03
CA ALA A 145 15.10 -15.32 -8.87
C ALA A 145 14.29 -15.21 -7.58
N GLY A 146 13.60 -14.08 -7.39
CA GLY A 146 12.67 -13.88 -6.28
C GLY A 146 11.54 -14.91 -6.25
N LEU A 147 10.98 -15.26 -7.42
CA LEU A 147 10.00 -16.34 -7.56
C LEU A 147 10.56 -17.69 -7.09
N HIS A 148 11.75 -18.06 -7.59
CA HIS A 148 12.38 -19.30 -7.17
C HIS A 148 12.67 -19.36 -5.68
N LEU A 149 13.02 -18.21 -5.06
CA LEU A 149 13.22 -18.12 -3.62
C LEU A 149 11.92 -18.43 -2.85
N GLN A 150 10.78 -17.88 -3.30
CA GLN A 150 9.47 -18.12 -2.70
C GLN A 150 9.03 -19.58 -2.86
N GLU A 151 9.28 -20.18 -4.03
CA GLU A 151 9.04 -21.61 -4.29
C GLU A 151 10.01 -22.53 -3.53
N ARG A 152 10.90 -21.98 -2.70
CA ARG A 152 11.99 -22.71 -2.02
C ARG A 152 12.96 -23.42 -2.95
N ARG A 153 13.05 -22.96 -4.20
CA ARG A 153 14.03 -23.43 -5.20
C ARG A 153 15.31 -22.61 -5.11
N PHE A 154 15.95 -22.66 -3.94
CA PHE A 154 17.07 -21.81 -3.55
C PHE A 154 18.26 -21.87 -4.51
N GLU A 155 18.58 -23.04 -5.02
CA GLU A 155 19.68 -23.23 -5.98
C GLU A 155 19.48 -22.41 -7.26
N LYS A 156 18.25 -22.43 -7.81
CA LYS A 156 17.91 -21.68 -9.00
C LYS A 156 17.93 -20.16 -8.73
N ALA A 157 17.43 -19.75 -7.57
CA ALA A 157 17.47 -18.37 -7.15
C ALA A 157 18.92 -17.87 -7.02
N LEU A 158 19.80 -18.65 -6.40
CA LEU A 158 21.22 -18.30 -6.26
C LEU A 158 21.92 -18.11 -7.60
N VAL A 159 21.71 -19.01 -8.56
CA VAL A 159 22.31 -18.90 -9.91
C VAL A 159 21.85 -17.61 -10.61
N LEU A 160 20.58 -17.23 -10.47
CA LEU A 160 20.06 -16.01 -11.08
C LEU A 160 20.54 -14.75 -10.37
N TYR A 161 20.69 -14.78 -9.04
CA TYR A 161 21.28 -13.67 -8.28
C TYR A 161 22.76 -13.48 -8.58
N ASP A 162 23.51 -14.57 -8.76
CA ASP A 162 24.91 -14.54 -9.16
C ASP A 162 25.06 -13.92 -10.55
N ASN A 163 24.31 -14.38 -11.53
CA ASN A 163 24.28 -13.80 -12.88
C ASN A 163 23.86 -12.32 -12.89
N GLY A 164 23.01 -11.91 -11.96
CA GLY A 164 22.56 -10.52 -11.79
C GLY A 164 23.48 -9.66 -10.90
N ASN A 165 24.59 -10.19 -10.41
CA ASN A 165 25.50 -9.54 -9.46
C ASN A 165 24.81 -8.97 -8.21
N SER A 166 23.76 -9.65 -7.73
CA SER A 166 22.97 -9.20 -6.58
C SER A 166 23.46 -9.85 -5.29
N VAL A 167 24.57 -9.36 -4.75
CA VAL A 167 25.24 -9.91 -3.56
C VAL A 167 24.34 -9.90 -2.33
N ASP A 168 23.56 -8.85 -2.13
CA ASP A 168 22.63 -8.73 -1.00
C ASP A 168 21.58 -9.86 -1.01
N ASN A 169 20.98 -10.15 -2.16
CA ASN A 169 19.98 -11.20 -2.29
C ASN A 169 20.59 -12.61 -2.19
N MET A 170 21.81 -12.78 -2.71
CA MET A 170 22.59 -14.01 -2.50
C MET A 170 22.86 -14.24 -1.01
N SER A 171 23.33 -13.22 -0.31
CA SER A 171 23.61 -13.27 1.12
C SER A 171 22.38 -13.65 1.93
N LYS A 172 21.23 -13.03 1.66
CA LYS A 172 19.94 -13.37 2.31
C LYS A 172 19.53 -14.82 2.02
N THR A 173 19.70 -15.27 0.78
CA THR A 173 19.36 -16.65 0.37
C THR A 173 20.26 -17.68 1.07
N LEU A 174 21.56 -17.41 1.15
CA LEU A 174 22.52 -18.27 1.85
C LEU A 174 22.25 -18.32 3.37
N CYS A 175 21.87 -17.17 3.96
CA CYS A 175 21.42 -17.13 5.35
C CYS A 175 20.18 -18.03 5.57
N SER A 176 19.21 -17.97 4.69
CA SER A 176 17.99 -18.79 4.75
C SER A 176 18.27 -20.29 4.63
N LEU A 177 19.34 -20.65 3.94
CA LEU A 177 19.82 -22.03 3.82
C LEU A 177 20.78 -22.45 4.95
N HIS A 178 21.09 -21.56 5.89
CA HIS A 178 22.11 -21.77 6.94
C HIS A 178 23.52 -22.06 6.41
N LEU A 179 23.83 -21.64 5.19
CA LEU A 179 25.11 -21.84 4.53
C LEU A 179 26.12 -20.73 4.86
N TYR A 180 26.36 -20.51 6.14
CA TYR A 180 27.19 -19.40 6.68
C TYR A 180 28.63 -19.40 6.18
N ASN A 181 29.21 -20.57 5.87
CA ASN A 181 30.56 -20.68 5.33
C ASN A 181 30.69 -20.05 3.95
N LEU A 182 29.68 -20.25 3.09
CA LEU A 182 29.64 -19.64 1.76
C LEU A 182 29.40 -18.14 1.84
N LEU A 183 28.57 -17.70 2.80
CA LEU A 183 28.34 -16.29 3.07
C LEU A 183 29.64 -15.57 3.48
N ASN A 184 30.42 -16.17 4.37
CA ASN A 184 31.70 -15.60 4.79
C ASN A 184 32.68 -15.47 3.61
N ASN A 185 32.70 -16.42 2.68
CA ASN A 185 33.53 -16.38 1.50
C ASN A 185 33.10 -15.25 0.53
N LEU A 186 31.81 -15.01 0.37
CA LEU A 186 31.29 -13.89 -0.41
C LEU A 186 31.75 -12.55 0.16
N ASN A 187 31.57 -12.34 1.45
CA ASN A 187 31.93 -11.09 2.13
C ASN A 187 33.46 -10.83 2.14
N THR A 188 34.28 -11.87 2.07
CA THR A 188 35.74 -11.72 1.98
C THR A 188 36.19 -11.41 0.55
N SER A 189 35.46 -11.87 -0.46
CA SER A 189 35.77 -11.57 -1.87
C SER A 189 35.54 -10.09 -2.21
N GLU A 190 34.51 -9.46 -1.66
CA GLU A 190 34.26 -8.03 -1.86
C GLU A 190 35.33 -7.13 -1.25
N LYS A 191 35.87 -7.48 -0.08
CA LYS A 191 36.94 -6.70 0.59
C LYS A 191 38.28 -6.75 -0.11
N ASN A 192 38.49 -7.66 -1.05
CA ASN A 192 39.74 -7.78 -1.82
C ASN A 192 39.69 -7.07 -3.18
N ILE A 193 38.59 -6.37 -3.51
CA ILE A 193 38.37 -5.65 -4.77
C ILE A 193 38.49 -4.12 -4.58
N GLU A 194 38.58 -3.64 -3.35
CA GLU A 194 38.92 -2.24 -3.02
C GLU A 194 40.42 -2.08 -2.84
#